data_100812d2f8ec28de07714cab4a8d9f12
#
_entry.id   100812d2f8ec28de07714cab4a8d9f12
#
_cell.length_a   1.000
_cell.length_b   1.000
_cell.length_c   1.000
_cell.angle_alpha   90.00
_cell.angle_beta   90.00
_cell.angle_gamma   90.00
#
_symmetry.space_group_name_H-M   'P 1'
#
loop_
_entity.id
_entity.type
_entity.pdbx_description
1 polymer ?
#
loop_
_entity_poly.entity_id
_entity_poly.type
_entity_poly.pdbx_seq_one_letter_code
_entity_poly.pdbx_strand_id
1 'polypeptide(L)'
;MSFSELLKQCRKKQGISQAELASKLGVTQQAVGKWESGKSSPDPSTVARIAELLNTTADYLLGLYRPVSNVSAPEERFFGSYSESLIPVIGTVKAGYGALAFEEDYGQEYARVKGPSNYFYLVVRGDSMEPRIQDGDLALVHKQDTLENGDLGVLIYGDEGEGTLKRYIQRGNCVVLQPFNPAYSEMVIKGEDLNHLHIAGRVVETKAKW
;
A
#
# COMPACT_ATOMS: atom_id res chain seq x y z
N MET A 1 25.42 -16.15 1.73
CA MET A 1 25.61 -15.61 0.36
C MET A 1 26.51 -14.39 0.45
N SER A 2 27.41 -14.21 -0.51
CA SER A 2 28.29 -13.04 -0.57
C SER A 2 27.57 -11.81 -1.14
N PHE A 3 28.13 -10.61 -0.90
CA PHE A 3 27.63 -9.37 -1.50
C PHE A 3 27.44 -9.49 -3.03
N SER A 4 28.44 -10.07 -3.71
CA SER A 4 28.42 -10.25 -5.16
C SER A 4 27.27 -11.12 -5.66
N GLU A 5 26.97 -12.20 -4.95
CA GLU A 5 25.82 -13.08 -5.28
C GLU A 5 24.49 -12.38 -5.05
N LEU A 6 24.34 -11.69 -3.91
CA LEU A 6 23.13 -10.97 -3.55
C LEU A 6 22.85 -9.80 -4.50
N LEU A 7 23.89 -9.02 -4.83
CA LEU A 7 23.79 -7.94 -5.82
C LEU A 7 23.28 -8.46 -7.17
N LYS A 8 23.89 -9.54 -7.69
CA LYS A 8 23.49 -10.15 -8.96
C LYS A 8 22.07 -10.70 -8.93
N GLN A 9 21.67 -11.29 -7.81
CA GLN A 9 20.32 -11.82 -7.62
C GLN A 9 19.28 -10.71 -7.59
N CYS A 10 19.50 -9.67 -6.80
CA CYS A 10 18.59 -8.51 -6.71
C CYS A 10 18.43 -7.80 -8.05
N ARG A 11 19.53 -7.54 -8.77
CA ARG A 11 19.47 -6.91 -10.08
C ARG A 11 18.66 -7.73 -11.08
N LYS A 12 18.90 -9.05 -11.14
CA LYS A 12 18.14 -9.94 -12.03
C LYS A 12 16.66 -9.99 -11.68
N LYS A 13 16.34 -9.98 -10.38
CA LYS A 13 14.95 -9.96 -9.89
C LYS A 13 14.20 -8.68 -10.34
N GLN A 14 14.91 -7.57 -10.43
CA GLN A 14 14.38 -6.30 -10.93
C GLN A 14 14.36 -6.21 -12.48
N GLY A 15 14.84 -7.23 -13.17
CA GLY A 15 14.85 -7.29 -14.64
C GLY A 15 15.81 -6.32 -15.33
N ILE A 16 16.73 -5.68 -14.58
CA ILE A 16 17.67 -4.68 -15.14
C ILE A 16 19.02 -5.29 -15.50
N SER A 17 19.63 -4.76 -16.57
CA SER A 17 20.97 -5.15 -17.01
C SER A 17 22.07 -4.51 -16.14
N GLN A 18 23.31 -5.06 -16.21
CA GLN A 18 24.48 -4.42 -15.57
C GLN A 18 24.74 -3.01 -16.10
N ALA A 19 24.49 -2.76 -17.38
CA ALA A 19 24.64 -1.46 -18.00
C ALA A 19 23.63 -0.44 -17.48
N GLU A 20 22.37 -0.85 -17.32
CA GLU A 20 21.32 0.00 -16.75
C GLU A 20 21.58 0.33 -15.29
N LEU A 21 21.99 -0.66 -14.48
CA LEU A 21 22.37 -0.40 -13.09
C LEU A 21 23.55 0.58 -13.01
N ALA A 22 24.56 0.39 -13.85
CA ALA A 22 25.72 1.26 -13.94
C ALA A 22 25.33 2.71 -14.31
N SER A 23 24.46 2.87 -15.31
CA SER A 23 23.94 4.18 -15.73
C SER A 23 23.22 4.92 -14.60
N LYS A 24 22.34 4.21 -13.87
CA LYS A 24 21.59 4.77 -12.74
C LYS A 24 22.50 5.17 -11.56
N LEU A 25 23.59 4.44 -11.37
CA LEU A 25 24.58 4.74 -10.32
C LEU A 25 25.63 5.79 -10.72
N GLY A 26 25.74 6.12 -12.01
CA GLY A 26 26.80 7.01 -12.52
C GLY A 26 28.18 6.35 -12.54
N VAL A 27 28.25 5.02 -12.72
CA VAL A 27 29.48 4.23 -12.77
C VAL A 27 29.60 3.47 -14.10
N THR A 28 30.75 2.83 -14.34
CA THR A 28 30.92 2.00 -15.54
C THR A 28 30.28 0.62 -15.39
N GLN A 29 29.79 0.02 -16.49
CA GLN A 29 29.31 -1.36 -16.48
C GLN A 29 30.38 -2.33 -15.98
N GLN A 30 31.66 -2.08 -16.28
CA GLN A 30 32.77 -2.90 -15.79
C GLN A 30 32.89 -2.89 -14.27
N ALA A 31 32.57 -1.75 -13.61
CA ALA A 31 32.56 -1.66 -12.15
C ALA A 31 31.49 -2.59 -11.57
N VAL A 32 30.26 -2.53 -12.10
CA VAL A 32 29.17 -3.44 -11.69
C VAL A 32 29.56 -4.91 -11.92
N GLY A 33 30.16 -5.21 -13.08
CA GLY A 33 30.64 -6.58 -13.38
C GLY A 33 31.73 -7.08 -12.40
N LYS A 34 32.64 -6.18 -11.96
CA LYS A 34 33.65 -6.53 -10.93
C LYS A 34 33.01 -6.76 -9.57
N TRP A 35 31.99 -5.99 -9.19
CA TRP A 35 31.25 -6.19 -7.95
C TRP A 35 30.48 -7.52 -7.95
N GLU A 36 29.78 -7.84 -9.03
CA GLU A 36 29.05 -9.10 -9.16
C GLU A 36 29.94 -10.35 -9.29
N SER A 37 31.19 -10.16 -9.69
CA SER A 37 32.19 -11.25 -9.73
C SER A 37 33.06 -11.33 -8.48
N GLY A 38 32.84 -10.45 -7.50
CA GLY A 38 33.61 -10.41 -6.26
C GLY A 38 35.05 -9.91 -6.40
N LYS A 39 35.42 -9.36 -7.57
CA LYS A 39 36.78 -8.82 -7.83
C LYS A 39 37.04 -7.49 -7.17
N SER A 40 36.00 -6.72 -6.83
CA SER A 40 36.05 -5.49 -6.07
C SER A 40 34.74 -5.27 -5.33
N SER A 41 34.72 -4.37 -4.36
CA SER A 41 33.53 -3.96 -3.64
C SER A 41 33.26 -2.47 -3.88
N PRO A 42 32.00 -2.04 -3.95
CA PRO A 42 31.66 -0.64 -3.95
C PRO A 42 31.92 -0.02 -2.57
N ASP A 43 32.04 1.30 -2.52
CA ASP A 43 32.08 2.04 -1.26
C ASP A 43 30.72 2.04 -0.54
N PRO A 44 30.67 2.33 0.78
CA PRO A 44 29.42 2.28 1.55
C PRO A 44 28.30 3.18 1.01
N SER A 45 28.63 4.33 0.45
CA SER A 45 27.65 5.26 -0.12
C SER A 45 27.04 4.69 -1.40
N THR A 46 27.85 4.02 -2.21
CA THR A 46 27.39 3.30 -3.41
C THR A 46 26.53 2.07 -3.03
N VAL A 47 26.88 1.34 -1.95
CA VAL A 47 26.04 0.24 -1.45
C VAL A 47 24.65 0.72 -1.06
N ALA A 48 24.54 1.87 -0.36
CA ALA A 48 23.25 2.46 0.00
C ALA A 48 22.42 2.79 -1.25
N ARG A 49 23.01 3.44 -2.25
CA ARG A 49 22.34 3.76 -3.52
C ARG A 49 21.94 2.53 -4.33
N ILE A 50 22.76 1.48 -4.31
CA ILE A 50 22.40 0.18 -4.92
C ILE A 50 21.18 -0.41 -4.22
N ALA A 51 21.13 -0.37 -2.88
CA ALA A 51 20.03 -0.88 -2.09
C ALA A 51 18.72 -0.18 -2.45
N GLU A 52 18.72 1.14 -2.53
CA GLU A 52 17.57 1.95 -2.96
C GLU A 52 17.10 1.57 -4.38
N LEU A 53 18.03 1.56 -5.36
CA LEU A 53 17.71 1.26 -6.76
C LEU A 53 17.19 -0.16 -6.97
N LEU A 54 17.63 -1.11 -6.15
CA LEU A 54 17.22 -2.51 -6.22
C LEU A 54 16.07 -2.86 -5.25
N ASN A 55 15.51 -1.84 -4.59
CA ASN A 55 14.44 -2.00 -3.61
C ASN A 55 14.76 -3.06 -2.53
N THR A 56 15.94 -2.94 -1.92
CA THR A 56 16.47 -3.83 -0.89
C THR A 56 17.17 -3.01 0.21
N THR A 57 17.77 -3.67 1.20
CA THR A 57 18.54 -2.98 2.25
C THR A 57 20.04 -3.21 2.10
N ALA A 58 20.86 -2.25 2.57
CA ALA A 58 22.31 -2.40 2.60
C ALA A 58 22.73 -3.63 3.43
N ASP A 59 22.08 -3.86 4.57
CA ASP A 59 22.33 -5.02 5.44
C ASP A 59 22.08 -6.36 4.73
N TYR A 60 21.02 -6.43 3.92
CA TYR A 60 20.76 -7.61 3.10
C TYR A 60 21.87 -7.82 2.07
N LEU A 61 22.25 -6.77 1.33
CA LEU A 61 23.32 -6.84 0.33
C LEU A 61 24.65 -7.23 0.95
N LEU A 62 24.94 -6.73 2.17
CA LEU A 62 26.19 -7.03 2.90
C LEU A 62 26.18 -8.40 3.57
N GLY A 63 25.07 -9.16 3.47
CA GLY A 63 24.97 -10.48 4.08
C GLY A 63 24.93 -10.47 5.61
N LEU A 64 24.64 -9.31 6.21
CA LEU A 64 24.53 -9.13 7.66
C LEU A 64 23.21 -9.67 8.22
N TYR A 65 22.29 -10.06 7.35
CA TYR A 65 21.04 -10.72 7.72
C TYR A 65 21.32 -12.10 8.30
N ARG A 66 21.28 -12.23 9.61
CA ARG A 66 21.23 -13.54 10.29
C ARG A 66 19.76 -13.90 10.48
N PRO A 67 19.25 -14.96 9.83
CA PRO A 67 17.97 -15.51 10.22
C PRO A 67 18.11 -16.01 11.66
N VAL A 68 17.34 -15.43 12.59
CA VAL A 68 17.18 -15.98 13.95
C VAL A 68 16.47 -17.32 13.77
N SER A 69 17.23 -18.41 13.86
CA SER A 69 16.72 -19.77 13.93
C SER A 69 15.91 -19.94 15.19
N ASN A 70 14.68 -20.43 15.02
CA ASN A 70 13.66 -20.84 15.97
C ASN A 70 12.52 -19.87 16.24
N VAL A 71 11.77 -19.53 15.19
CA VAL A 71 10.30 -19.41 15.28
C VAL A 71 9.76 -20.01 13.97
N SER A 72 8.86 -20.98 14.09
CA SER A 72 8.18 -21.65 12.98
C SER A 72 7.71 -20.60 11.97
N ALA A 73 8.16 -20.74 10.73
CA ALA A 73 7.91 -19.80 9.65
C ALA A 73 6.40 -19.64 9.37
N PRO A 74 5.93 -18.40 9.31
CA PRO A 74 4.98 -18.01 8.28
C PRO A 74 5.79 -17.43 7.11
N GLU A 75 5.41 -17.87 5.92
CA GLU A 75 6.01 -17.56 4.64
C GLU A 75 6.21 -16.05 4.42
N GLU A 76 7.39 -15.74 3.86
CA GLU A 76 7.72 -14.50 3.15
C GLU A 76 7.40 -13.15 3.81
N ARG A 77 8.15 -12.79 4.86
CA ARG A 77 8.32 -11.37 5.15
C ARG A 77 9.59 -10.84 4.48
N PHE A 78 9.47 -10.53 3.21
CA PHE A 78 10.33 -9.52 2.61
C PHE A 78 10.09 -8.21 3.37
N PHE A 79 11.04 -7.79 4.18
CA PHE A 79 11.09 -6.44 4.71
C PHE A 79 11.43 -5.47 3.55
N GLY A 80 10.47 -5.20 2.69
CA GLY A 80 10.44 -3.92 2.02
C GLY A 80 10.16 -2.91 3.12
N SER A 81 11.03 -1.92 3.26
CA SER A 81 10.97 -0.90 4.29
C SER A 81 9.56 -0.35 4.42
N TYR A 82 8.85 -0.72 5.48
CA TYR A 82 7.74 0.07 5.96
C TYR A 82 8.38 1.32 6.54
N SER A 83 8.53 2.36 5.75
CA SER A 83 8.90 3.67 6.28
C SER A 83 7.65 4.32 6.86
N GLU A 84 7.79 4.93 8.02
CA GLU A 84 6.81 5.91 8.47
C GLU A 84 6.75 7.01 7.40
N SER A 85 5.58 7.17 6.82
CA SER A 85 5.34 8.13 5.74
C SER A 85 4.16 9.00 6.10
N LEU A 86 4.23 10.26 5.74
CA LEU A 86 3.10 11.17 5.84
C LEU A 86 2.10 10.86 4.73
N ILE A 87 0.87 10.56 5.12
CA ILE A 87 -0.24 10.20 4.24
C ILE A 87 -1.27 11.33 4.31
N PRO A 88 -1.78 11.83 3.18
CA PRO A 88 -2.77 12.88 3.18
C PRO A 88 -4.05 12.44 3.90
N VAL A 89 -4.62 13.34 4.70
CA VAL A 89 -5.90 13.15 5.37
C VAL A 89 -6.95 13.96 4.62
N ILE A 90 -8.00 13.28 4.16
CA ILE A 90 -9.09 13.87 3.37
C ILE A 90 -10.42 13.71 4.11
N GLY A 91 -11.32 14.67 3.93
CA GLY A 91 -12.66 14.65 4.53
C GLY A 91 -13.67 13.88 3.70
N THR A 92 -13.61 14.04 2.38
CA THR A 92 -14.61 13.47 1.48
C THR A 92 -13.97 12.93 0.21
N VAL A 93 -14.50 11.81 -0.28
CA VAL A 93 -14.16 11.22 -1.59
C VAL A 93 -15.42 11.24 -2.45
N LYS A 94 -15.33 11.74 -3.66
CA LYS A 94 -16.43 11.75 -4.64
C LYS A 94 -16.04 11.03 -5.92
N ALA A 95 -17.03 10.48 -6.61
CA ALA A 95 -16.86 10.04 -7.98
C ALA A 95 -16.71 11.26 -8.88
N GLY A 96 -15.64 11.31 -9.69
CA GLY A 96 -15.42 12.29 -10.73
C GLY A 96 -15.35 11.63 -12.10
N TYR A 97 -15.26 12.42 -13.18
CA TYR A 97 -15.11 11.89 -14.55
C TYR A 97 -13.81 11.08 -14.68
N GLY A 98 -13.89 9.76 -14.42
CA GLY A 98 -12.77 8.81 -14.55
C GLY A 98 -11.68 8.88 -13.47
N ALA A 99 -11.85 9.70 -12.41
CA ALA A 99 -10.94 9.78 -11.28
C ALA A 99 -11.70 10.07 -9.98
N LEU A 100 -11.10 9.65 -8.85
CA LEU A 100 -11.61 10.03 -7.53
C LEU A 100 -11.26 11.48 -7.25
N ALA A 101 -12.26 12.29 -6.87
CA ALA A 101 -12.06 13.63 -6.37
C ALA A 101 -11.92 13.58 -4.84
N PHE A 102 -10.85 14.20 -4.33
CA PHE A 102 -10.58 14.33 -2.91
C PHE A 102 -10.88 15.77 -2.51
N GLU A 103 -11.83 15.92 -1.61
CA GLU A 103 -12.23 17.24 -1.11
C GLU A 103 -11.90 17.35 0.38
N GLU A 104 -11.64 18.57 0.85
CA GLU A 104 -11.27 18.89 2.24
C GLU A 104 -9.92 18.28 2.66
N ASP A 105 -8.89 19.12 2.67
CA ASP A 105 -7.55 18.76 3.15
C ASP A 105 -7.46 18.98 4.68
N TYR A 106 -7.30 17.91 5.44
CA TYR A 106 -7.10 17.92 6.89
C TYR A 106 -5.62 17.73 7.28
N GLY A 107 -4.69 17.97 6.32
CA GLY A 107 -3.28 17.82 6.54
C GLY A 107 -2.79 16.39 6.30
N GLN A 108 -1.87 15.94 7.12
CA GLN A 108 -1.20 14.64 6.94
C GLN A 108 -1.09 13.89 8.26
N GLU A 109 -1.11 12.56 8.19
CA GLU A 109 -0.97 11.67 9.34
C GLU A 109 0.06 10.57 9.01
N TYR A 110 0.81 10.12 10.01
CA TYR A 110 1.81 9.08 9.84
C TYR A 110 1.20 7.69 9.68
N ALA A 111 1.68 6.93 8.70
CA ALA A 111 1.40 5.50 8.57
C ALA A 111 2.66 4.73 8.18
N ARG A 112 2.71 3.46 8.60
CA ARG A 112 3.74 2.51 8.18
C ARG A 112 3.24 1.72 6.98
N VAL A 113 3.51 2.20 5.78
CA VAL A 113 3.02 1.60 4.54
C VAL A 113 4.11 1.48 3.48
N LYS A 114 3.87 0.60 2.50
CA LYS A 114 4.65 0.49 1.28
C LYS A 114 3.98 1.31 0.18
N GLY A 115 4.74 2.20 -0.49
CA GLY A 115 4.19 3.02 -1.57
C GLY A 115 3.13 4.01 -1.06
N PRO A 116 3.53 5.01 -0.27
CA PRO A 116 2.61 5.92 0.41
C PRO A 116 1.66 6.67 -0.54
N SER A 117 2.02 6.85 -1.81
CA SER A 117 1.16 7.44 -2.84
C SER A 117 -0.13 6.64 -3.12
N ASN A 118 -0.13 5.35 -2.75
CA ASN A 118 -1.29 4.47 -2.92
C ASN A 118 -2.23 4.49 -1.71
N TYR A 119 -2.02 5.41 -0.77
CA TYR A 119 -2.83 5.49 0.43
C TYR A 119 -3.36 6.90 0.65
N PHE A 120 -4.44 6.98 1.40
CA PHE A 120 -4.96 8.19 2.01
C PHE A 120 -5.66 7.84 3.33
N TYR A 121 -5.73 8.79 4.25
CA TYR A 121 -6.64 8.72 5.38
C TYR A 121 -7.95 9.38 5.03
N LEU A 122 -9.06 8.75 5.41
CA LEU A 122 -10.39 9.32 5.35
C LEU A 122 -10.86 9.62 6.78
N VAL A 123 -11.34 10.83 7.02
CA VAL A 123 -12.05 11.15 8.25
C VAL A 123 -13.42 10.47 8.22
N VAL A 124 -13.66 9.58 9.17
CA VAL A 124 -14.96 8.89 9.27
C VAL A 124 -15.99 9.88 9.77
N ARG A 125 -17.14 9.95 9.11
CA ARG A 125 -18.27 10.78 9.49
C ARG A 125 -19.51 9.94 9.73
N GLY A 126 -20.22 10.27 10.80
CA GLY A 126 -21.42 9.60 11.23
C GLY A 126 -21.17 8.29 11.97
N ASP A 127 -22.23 7.70 12.45
CA ASP A 127 -22.24 6.59 13.40
C ASP A 127 -22.62 5.22 12.78
N SER A 128 -22.73 5.15 11.46
CA SER A 128 -23.15 3.90 10.77
C SER A 128 -22.19 2.71 10.95
N MET A 129 -20.94 2.99 11.37
CA MET A 129 -19.92 1.97 11.60
C MET A 129 -19.63 1.74 13.10
N GLU A 130 -20.37 2.38 13.97
CA GLU A 130 -20.29 2.12 15.42
C GLU A 130 -20.77 0.72 15.80
N PRO A 131 -20.28 0.17 16.91
CA PRO A 131 -19.31 0.75 17.85
C PRO A 131 -17.84 0.53 17.46
N ARG A 132 -17.57 -0.08 16.32
CA ARG A 132 -16.19 -0.47 15.92
C ARG A 132 -15.36 0.67 15.39
N ILE A 133 -15.99 1.59 14.67
CA ILE A 133 -15.36 2.78 14.09
C ILE A 133 -16.29 3.94 14.44
N GLN A 134 -15.75 4.95 15.07
CA GLN A 134 -16.50 6.09 15.60
C GLN A 134 -16.44 7.29 14.66
N ASP A 135 -17.38 8.21 14.85
CA ASP A 135 -17.31 9.50 14.20
C ASP A 135 -16.02 10.24 14.57
N GLY A 136 -15.32 10.79 13.56
CA GLY A 136 -14.03 11.45 13.72
C GLY A 136 -12.80 10.54 13.66
N ASP A 137 -12.96 9.22 13.68
CA ASP A 137 -11.84 8.29 13.48
C ASP A 137 -11.20 8.47 12.12
N LEU A 138 -9.93 8.09 11.98
CA LEU A 138 -9.21 8.06 10.71
C LEU A 138 -9.16 6.64 10.16
N ALA A 139 -9.65 6.45 8.95
CA ALA A 139 -9.53 5.20 8.20
C ALA A 139 -8.38 5.30 7.19
N LEU A 140 -7.34 4.48 7.33
CA LEU A 140 -6.28 4.35 6.35
C LEU A 140 -6.76 3.49 5.18
N VAL A 141 -6.83 4.07 4.00
CA VAL A 141 -7.39 3.46 2.80
C VAL A 141 -6.28 3.20 1.78
N HIS A 142 -6.16 1.94 1.35
CA HIS A 142 -5.36 1.57 0.19
C HIS A 142 -6.20 1.75 -1.07
N LYS A 143 -5.75 2.58 -2.00
CA LYS A 143 -6.41 2.84 -3.29
C LYS A 143 -6.43 1.58 -4.13
N GLN A 144 -7.60 1.07 -4.42
CA GLN A 144 -7.85 -0.08 -5.30
C GLN A 144 -9.31 -0.07 -5.76
N ASP A 145 -9.59 -0.71 -6.86
CA ASP A 145 -10.90 -0.77 -7.51
C ASP A 145 -11.68 -2.06 -7.23
N THR A 146 -11.11 -2.96 -6.43
CA THR A 146 -11.70 -4.24 -6.06
C THR A 146 -11.66 -4.48 -4.56
N LEU A 147 -12.66 -5.20 -4.05
CA LEU A 147 -12.75 -5.63 -2.65
C LEU A 147 -13.08 -7.11 -2.59
N GLU A 148 -12.57 -7.78 -1.57
CA GLU A 148 -12.95 -9.14 -1.24
C GLU A 148 -14.19 -9.16 -0.32
N ASN A 149 -14.89 -10.30 -0.31
CA ASN A 149 -16.09 -10.47 0.50
C ASN A 149 -15.77 -10.38 2.00
N GLY A 150 -16.32 -9.38 2.65
CA GLY A 150 -16.08 -9.07 4.06
C GLY A 150 -15.12 -7.91 4.32
N ASP A 151 -14.45 -7.38 3.30
CA ASP A 151 -13.60 -6.21 3.42
C ASP A 151 -14.37 -4.96 3.88
N LEU A 152 -13.66 -4.09 4.59
CA LEU A 152 -14.10 -2.72 4.81
C LEU A 152 -13.62 -1.85 3.65
N GLY A 153 -14.52 -1.17 3.00
CA GLY A 153 -14.21 -0.33 1.85
C GLY A 153 -14.80 1.06 1.94
N VAL A 154 -14.15 1.96 1.26
CA VAL A 154 -14.72 3.26 0.91
C VAL A 154 -15.35 3.11 -0.46
N LEU A 155 -16.67 3.25 -0.51
CA LEU A 155 -17.49 3.01 -1.69
C LEU A 155 -18.32 4.25 -2.00
N ILE A 156 -18.51 4.52 -3.28
CA ILE A 156 -19.29 5.64 -3.77
C ILE A 156 -20.42 5.04 -4.60
N TYR A 157 -21.66 5.42 -4.28
CA TYR A 157 -22.83 4.98 -5.01
C TYR A 157 -23.60 6.15 -5.57
N GLY A 158 -23.90 6.07 -6.88
CA GLY A 158 -24.53 7.15 -7.64
C GLY A 158 -23.51 8.10 -8.28
N ASP A 159 -23.99 8.87 -9.26
CA ASP A 159 -23.12 9.70 -10.12
C ASP A 159 -22.51 10.92 -9.41
N GLU A 160 -23.15 11.38 -8.34
CA GLU A 160 -22.68 12.49 -7.49
C GLU A 160 -22.54 12.07 -6.02
N GLY A 161 -22.44 10.75 -5.79
CA GLY A 161 -22.39 10.21 -4.45
C GLY A 161 -21.08 10.53 -3.73
N GLU A 162 -21.17 10.76 -2.43
CA GLU A 162 -20.02 10.85 -1.54
C GLU A 162 -19.57 9.47 -1.12
N GLY A 163 -18.27 9.35 -0.84
CA GLY A 163 -17.68 8.10 -0.35
C GLY A 163 -18.24 7.73 1.02
N THR A 164 -18.73 6.52 1.13
CA THR A 164 -19.20 5.93 2.40
C THR A 164 -18.34 4.76 2.80
N LEU A 165 -18.07 4.61 4.09
CA LEU A 165 -17.35 3.49 4.65
C LEU A 165 -18.36 2.41 5.06
N LYS A 166 -18.26 1.21 4.45
CA LYS A 166 -19.15 0.07 4.75
C LYS A 166 -18.37 -1.23 4.64
N ARG A 167 -18.93 -2.29 5.20
CA ARG A 167 -18.49 -3.65 4.92
C ARG A 167 -19.05 -4.09 3.58
N TYR A 168 -18.16 -4.51 2.69
CA TYR A 168 -18.51 -5.03 1.36
C TYR A 168 -18.87 -6.51 1.45
N ILE A 169 -20.04 -6.89 0.97
CA ILE A 169 -20.48 -8.29 0.91
C ILE A 169 -21.05 -8.58 -0.47
N GLN A 170 -20.42 -9.50 -1.18
CA GLN A 170 -20.93 -9.97 -2.48
C GLN A 170 -21.80 -11.22 -2.29
N ARG A 171 -23.04 -11.18 -2.76
CA ARG A 171 -23.99 -12.29 -2.73
C ARG A 171 -24.52 -12.56 -4.13
N GLY A 172 -23.90 -13.51 -4.85
CA GLY A 172 -24.27 -13.80 -6.25
C GLY A 172 -24.11 -12.55 -7.13
N ASN A 173 -25.23 -12.09 -7.71
CA ASN A 173 -25.26 -10.94 -8.62
C ASN A 173 -25.60 -9.61 -7.91
N CYS A 174 -25.47 -9.52 -6.61
CA CYS A 174 -25.67 -8.27 -5.87
C CYS A 174 -24.53 -8.00 -4.90
N VAL A 175 -24.36 -6.74 -4.59
CA VAL A 175 -23.44 -6.23 -3.55
C VAL A 175 -24.29 -5.68 -2.42
N VAL A 176 -23.94 -6.05 -1.20
CA VAL A 176 -24.54 -5.51 0.02
C VAL A 176 -23.51 -4.64 0.71
N LEU A 177 -23.85 -3.39 0.94
CA LEU A 177 -23.08 -2.46 1.77
C LEU A 177 -23.64 -2.50 3.17
N GLN A 178 -22.91 -3.18 4.06
CA GLN A 178 -23.36 -3.46 5.42
C GLN A 178 -22.74 -2.48 6.41
N PRO A 179 -23.56 -1.73 7.17
CA PRO A 179 -23.11 -0.98 8.33
C PRO A 179 -22.78 -1.94 9.50
N PHE A 180 -21.96 -1.49 10.45
CA PHE A 180 -21.79 -2.22 11.72
C PHE A 180 -22.85 -1.84 12.75
N ASN A 181 -23.38 -0.62 12.66
CA ASN A 181 -24.43 -0.15 13.54
C ASN A 181 -25.79 -0.76 13.11
N PRO A 182 -26.42 -1.57 13.98
CA PRO A 182 -27.69 -2.22 13.65
C PRO A 182 -28.87 -1.25 13.51
N ALA A 183 -28.72 0.01 13.89
CA ALA A 183 -29.72 1.05 13.66
C ALA A 183 -29.86 1.42 12.17
N TYR A 184 -28.87 1.04 11.35
CA TYR A 184 -28.85 1.33 9.92
C TYR A 184 -29.15 0.07 9.10
N SER A 185 -29.97 0.22 8.07
CA SER A 185 -30.28 -0.86 7.15
C SER A 185 -29.14 -1.14 6.18
N GLU A 186 -28.97 -2.39 5.78
CA GLU A 186 -28.08 -2.77 4.69
C GLU A 186 -28.58 -2.16 3.37
N MET A 187 -27.66 -1.69 2.54
CA MET A 187 -27.96 -1.24 1.18
C MET A 187 -27.65 -2.36 0.21
N VAL A 188 -28.64 -2.81 -0.56
CA VAL A 188 -28.49 -3.88 -1.55
C VAL A 188 -28.46 -3.26 -2.95
N ILE A 189 -27.34 -3.41 -3.65
CA ILE A 189 -27.09 -2.89 -5.00
C ILE A 189 -27.10 -4.07 -5.97
N LYS A 190 -27.92 -4.02 -7.03
CA LYS A 190 -28.11 -5.13 -7.97
C LYS A 190 -28.42 -4.64 -9.39
N GLY A 191 -28.19 -5.53 -10.36
CA GLY A 191 -28.50 -5.24 -11.75
C GLY A 191 -27.72 -4.07 -12.32
N GLU A 192 -28.38 -3.13 -12.99
CA GLU A 192 -27.76 -1.95 -13.59
C GLU A 192 -27.17 -0.98 -12.55
N ASP A 193 -27.70 -0.95 -11.35
CA ASP A 193 -27.20 -0.10 -10.27
C ASP A 193 -25.74 -0.42 -9.86
N LEU A 194 -25.28 -1.64 -10.16
CA LEU A 194 -23.88 -2.02 -9.95
C LEU A 194 -22.89 -1.18 -10.80
N ASN A 195 -23.34 -0.66 -11.93
CA ASN A 195 -22.52 0.20 -12.80
C ASN A 195 -22.26 1.59 -12.16
N HIS A 196 -23.08 1.99 -11.18
CA HIS A 196 -22.97 3.23 -10.43
C HIS A 196 -22.27 3.05 -9.07
N LEU A 197 -21.74 1.85 -8.79
CA LEU A 197 -20.95 1.56 -7.61
C LEU A 197 -19.47 1.68 -7.93
N HIS A 198 -18.78 2.62 -7.31
CA HIS A 198 -17.34 2.82 -7.44
C HIS A 198 -16.64 2.48 -6.13
N ILE A 199 -15.53 1.76 -6.21
CA ILE A 199 -14.67 1.44 -5.08
C ILE A 199 -13.51 2.43 -5.07
N ALA A 200 -13.41 3.23 -4.00
CA ALA A 200 -12.30 4.16 -3.80
C ALA A 200 -11.07 3.49 -3.18
N GLY A 201 -11.30 2.41 -2.42
CA GLY A 201 -10.24 1.62 -1.83
C GLY A 201 -10.67 0.77 -0.65
N ARG A 202 -9.72 -0.03 -0.15
CA ARG A 202 -9.89 -0.92 1.00
C ARG A 202 -9.32 -0.26 2.25
N VAL A 203 -10.06 -0.28 3.34
CA VAL A 203 -9.58 0.15 4.66
C VAL A 203 -8.64 -0.93 5.21
N VAL A 204 -7.43 -0.53 5.57
CA VAL A 204 -6.38 -1.42 6.08
C VAL A 204 -6.09 -1.20 7.57
N GLU A 205 -6.41 -0.03 8.09
CA GLU A 205 -6.23 0.36 9.49
C GLU A 205 -7.24 1.43 9.87
N THR A 206 -7.62 1.50 11.13
CA THR A 206 -8.36 2.63 11.69
C THR A 206 -7.63 3.15 12.93
N LYS A 207 -7.60 4.48 13.08
CA LYS A 207 -7.04 5.17 14.25
C LYS A 207 -8.13 5.96 14.94
N ALA A 208 -8.33 5.68 16.22
CA ALA A 208 -9.18 6.52 17.06
C ALA A 208 -8.55 7.91 17.23
N LYS A 209 -9.34 8.94 17.07
CA LYS A 209 -8.92 10.32 17.33
C LYS A 209 -9.49 10.74 18.68
N TRP A 210 -8.59 11.01 19.63
CA TRP A 210 -8.91 11.43 20.99
C TRP A 210 -9.00 12.96 21.10
#